data_1d28a847ae061bb86368e79eeb7119d2
#
_entry.id   1d28a847ae061bb86368e79eeb7119d2
#
_cell.length_a   1.000
_cell.length_b   1.000
_cell.length_c   1.000
_cell.angle_alpha   90.00
_cell.angle_beta   90.00
_cell.angle_gamma   90.00
#
_symmetry.space_group_name_H-M   'P 1'
#
loop_
_entity.id
_entity.type
_entity.pdbx_description
1 polymer ?
#
loop_
_entity_poly.entity_id
_entity_poly.type
_entity_poly.pdbx_seq_one_letter_code
_entity_poly.pdbx_strand_id
1 'polypeptide(L)'
;MNAPAGFLDYGPDAIIMAGLDGGNWELDAYVARGGYEALKKILAEKIPPANVIAEVKKSALRGRGGAGFPTGLKWSFMPQQYAGDKYLVCNSDEGEPGTFKDRDIMRYNPHILIEGMAIAAYAMGCKRGYNYVHGETWDVYERCEEAIEEAYAAGLLGNNILGSDFSFHLYNHHGYGCLL
;
A
#
# COMPACT_ATOMS: atom_id res chain seq x y z
N MET A 1 4.09 15.27 -14.57
CA MET A 1 3.01 16.01 -15.26
C MET A 1 1.83 16.08 -14.31
N ASN A 2 1.42 17.27 -13.91
CA ASN A 2 0.22 17.42 -13.10
C ASN A 2 -1.00 17.18 -13.98
N ALA A 3 -1.91 16.30 -13.55
CA ALA A 3 -3.19 16.12 -14.22
C ALA A 3 -3.98 17.44 -14.18
N PRO A 4 -4.75 17.78 -15.22
CA PRO A 4 -5.62 18.94 -15.17
C PRO A 4 -6.62 18.79 -14.02
N ALA A 5 -6.91 19.90 -13.34
CA ALA A 5 -7.86 19.92 -12.22
C ALA A 5 -9.19 19.26 -12.63
N GLY A 6 -9.65 18.28 -11.82
CA GLY A 6 -10.87 17.51 -12.08
C GLY A 6 -10.72 16.30 -13.00
N PHE A 7 -9.53 16.00 -13.51
CA PHE A 7 -9.34 14.85 -14.42
C PHE A 7 -9.56 13.50 -13.75
N LEU A 8 -9.29 13.40 -12.44
CA LEU A 8 -9.46 12.19 -11.63
C LEU A 8 -10.38 12.44 -10.43
N ASP A 9 -11.35 13.33 -10.57
CA ASP A 9 -12.35 13.57 -9.51
C ASP A 9 -13.41 12.47 -9.53
N TYR A 10 -13.26 11.52 -8.62
CA TYR A 10 -14.22 10.43 -8.40
C TYR A 10 -15.33 10.82 -7.42
N GLY A 11 -15.46 12.11 -7.09
CA GLY A 11 -16.49 12.65 -6.22
C GLY A 11 -16.20 12.52 -4.71
N PRO A 12 -17.07 13.13 -3.89
CA PRO A 12 -16.83 13.26 -2.44
C PRO A 12 -16.91 11.93 -1.67
N ASP A 13 -17.56 10.93 -2.24
CA ASP A 13 -17.74 9.62 -1.60
C ASP A 13 -16.65 8.60 -1.98
N ALA A 14 -15.64 9.03 -2.76
CA ALA A 14 -14.55 8.17 -3.13
C ALA A 14 -13.71 7.77 -1.90
N ILE A 15 -13.44 6.47 -1.75
CA ILE A 15 -12.58 5.93 -0.69
C ILE A 15 -11.24 5.48 -1.28
N ILE A 16 -11.27 4.46 -2.13
CA ILE A 16 -10.04 3.88 -2.72
C ILE A 16 -9.40 4.82 -3.74
N MET A 17 -10.23 5.54 -4.48
CA MET A 17 -9.80 6.49 -5.50
C MET A 17 -9.75 7.93 -4.96
N ALA A 18 -9.83 8.12 -3.64
CA ALA A 18 -9.71 9.43 -3.02
C ALA A 18 -8.33 10.02 -3.24
N GLY A 19 -8.28 11.32 -3.53
CA GLY A 19 -7.02 12.05 -3.66
C GLY A 19 -6.22 11.78 -4.93
N LEU A 20 -6.82 11.22 -5.97
CA LEU A 20 -6.18 11.03 -7.27
C LEU A 20 -6.25 12.27 -8.18
N ASP A 21 -6.36 13.46 -7.59
CA ASP A 21 -6.51 14.73 -8.29
C ASP A 21 -5.22 15.27 -8.94
N GLY A 22 -4.14 14.51 -8.84
CA GLY A 22 -2.85 14.86 -9.43
C GLY A 22 -1.95 15.75 -8.57
N GLY A 23 -2.40 16.18 -7.38
CA GLY A 23 -1.64 17.00 -6.42
C GLY A 23 -1.21 16.27 -5.14
N ASN A 24 -1.39 14.97 -5.05
CA ASN A 24 -1.35 14.23 -3.78
C ASN A 24 -0.31 13.12 -3.71
N TRP A 25 0.61 13.07 -4.63
CA TRP A 25 1.57 11.97 -4.69
C TRP A 25 2.73 12.12 -3.69
N GLU A 26 3.05 13.33 -3.29
CA GLU A 26 4.12 13.62 -2.34
C GLU A 26 3.70 13.29 -0.89
N LEU A 27 4.66 12.93 -0.05
CA LEU A 27 4.43 12.58 1.34
C LEU A 27 3.68 13.66 2.12
N ASP A 28 4.10 14.92 2.00
CA ASP A 28 3.49 16.03 2.73
C ASP A 28 2.01 16.22 2.37
N ALA A 29 1.67 16.10 1.08
CA ALA A 29 0.30 16.18 0.62
C ALA A 29 -0.54 14.99 1.12
N TYR A 30 0.01 13.80 1.16
CA TYR A 30 -0.65 12.62 1.71
C TYR A 30 -0.90 12.76 3.22
N VAL A 31 0.10 13.20 3.98
CA VAL A 31 0.00 13.43 5.44
C VAL A 31 -1.01 14.53 5.75
N ALA A 32 -1.05 15.63 4.98
CA ALA A 32 -1.99 16.71 5.17
C ALA A 32 -3.47 16.28 5.06
N ARG A 33 -3.73 15.16 4.37
CA ARG A 33 -5.07 14.54 4.24
C ARG A 33 -5.34 13.40 5.23
N GLY A 34 -4.50 13.24 6.25
CA GLY A 34 -4.64 12.20 7.27
C GLY A 34 -3.90 10.90 6.93
N GLY A 35 -3.03 10.92 5.93
CA GLY A 35 -2.18 9.78 5.61
C GLY A 35 -1.26 9.39 6.77
N TYR A 36 -1.00 8.10 6.88
CA TYR A 36 -0.22 7.45 7.95
C TYR A 36 -0.79 7.58 9.37
N GLU A 37 -1.95 8.20 9.56
CA GLU A 37 -2.59 8.29 10.90
C GLU A 37 -2.96 6.90 11.44
N ALA A 38 -3.42 5.99 10.57
CA ALA A 38 -3.75 4.63 10.96
C ALA A 38 -2.50 3.85 11.39
N LEU A 39 -1.40 3.93 10.64
CA LEU A 39 -0.14 3.29 11.01
C LEU A 39 0.43 3.86 12.30
N LYS A 40 0.44 5.19 12.46
CA LYS A 40 0.87 5.87 13.69
C LYS A 40 0.08 5.40 14.90
N LYS A 41 -1.23 5.35 14.78
CA LYS A 41 -2.11 4.88 15.86
C LYS A 41 -1.82 3.43 16.22
N ILE A 42 -1.74 2.53 15.24
CA ILE A 42 -1.46 1.11 15.45
C ILE A 42 -0.16 0.91 16.25
N LEU A 43 0.90 1.62 15.88
CA LEU A 43 2.21 1.48 16.52
C LEU A 43 2.28 2.17 17.89
N ALA A 44 1.71 3.38 18.04
CA ALA A 44 1.71 4.11 19.30
C ALA A 44 0.90 3.41 20.39
N GLU A 45 -0.28 2.89 20.03
CA GLU A 45 -1.16 2.17 20.96
C GLU A 45 -0.78 0.68 21.08
N LYS A 46 0.23 0.20 20.34
CA LYS A 46 0.66 -1.20 20.28
C LYS A 46 -0.52 -2.15 20.04
N ILE A 47 -1.39 -1.79 19.10
CA ILE A 47 -2.60 -2.58 18.80
C ILE A 47 -2.17 -3.99 18.37
N PRO A 48 -2.67 -5.05 19.01
CA PRO A 48 -2.28 -6.41 18.65
C PRO A 48 -2.58 -6.73 17.18
N PRO A 49 -1.68 -7.44 16.46
CA PRO A 49 -1.89 -7.81 15.05
C PRO A 49 -3.25 -8.47 14.77
N ALA A 50 -3.72 -9.33 15.68
CA ALA A 50 -5.03 -9.98 15.55
C ALA A 50 -6.19 -8.97 15.55
N ASN A 51 -6.07 -7.88 16.31
CA ASN A 51 -7.09 -6.82 16.35
C ASN A 51 -7.10 -6.00 15.05
N VAL A 52 -5.93 -5.76 14.44
CA VAL A 52 -5.83 -5.12 13.13
C VAL A 52 -6.53 -5.99 12.08
N ILE A 53 -6.28 -7.30 12.07
CA ILE A 53 -6.96 -8.24 11.17
C ILE A 53 -8.49 -8.25 11.43
N ALA A 54 -8.90 -8.20 12.68
CA ALA A 54 -10.32 -8.17 13.04
C ALA A 54 -11.01 -6.89 12.52
N GLU A 55 -10.35 -5.74 12.63
CA GLU A 55 -10.88 -4.48 12.09
C GLU A 55 -11.00 -4.50 10.57
N VAL A 56 -9.99 -5.04 9.87
CA VAL A 56 -10.06 -5.23 8.41
C VAL A 56 -11.16 -6.22 8.01
N LYS A 57 -11.42 -7.26 8.80
CA LYS A 57 -12.59 -8.15 8.57
C LYS A 57 -13.90 -7.40 8.75
N LYS A 58 -14.02 -6.60 9.81
CA LYS A 58 -15.20 -5.81 10.12
C LYS A 58 -15.50 -4.77 9.04
N SER A 59 -14.48 -4.16 8.45
CA SER A 59 -14.63 -3.19 7.36
C SER A 59 -15.18 -3.81 6.07
N ALA A 60 -15.21 -5.13 5.96
CA ALA A 60 -15.61 -5.88 4.77
C ALA A 60 -14.78 -5.53 3.51
N LEU A 61 -13.57 -4.97 3.67
CA LEU A 61 -12.65 -4.68 2.57
C LEU A 61 -12.39 -5.92 1.73
N ARG A 62 -12.47 -5.76 0.41
CA ARG A 62 -12.24 -6.83 -0.57
C ARG A 62 -11.08 -6.47 -1.50
N GLY A 63 -10.39 -7.49 -2.00
CA GLY A 63 -9.40 -7.33 -3.06
C GLY A 63 -9.99 -6.70 -4.33
N ARG A 64 -9.18 -5.95 -5.04
CA ARG A 64 -9.56 -5.24 -6.28
C ARG A 64 -8.95 -5.85 -7.54
N GLY A 65 -8.35 -7.04 -7.43
CA GLY A 65 -7.78 -7.78 -8.57
C GLY A 65 -8.79 -8.65 -9.34
N GLY A 66 -10.10 -8.42 -9.18
CA GLY A 66 -11.18 -9.13 -9.90
C GLY A 66 -11.95 -10.12 -9.03
N ALA A 67 -11.28 -10.96 -8.25
CA ALA A 67 -11.93 -12.01 -7.45
C ALA A 67 -12.74 -11.48 -6.25
N GLY A 68 -12.49 -10.26 -5.79
CA GLY A 68 -13.22 -9.68 -4.67
C GLY A 68 -13.06 -10.44 -3.34
N PHE A 69 -11.93 -11.13 -3.15
CA PHE A 69 -11.72 -11.94 -1.94
C PHE A 69 -11.65 -11.06 -0.68
N PRO A 70 -12.27 -11.44 0.45
CA PRO A 70 -12.23 -10.65 1.68
C PRO A 70 -10.81 -10.49 2.22
N THR A 71 -10.31 -9.26 2.28
CA THR A 71 -8.90 -8.95 2.61
C THR A 71 -8.52 -9.43 4.01
N GLY A 72 -9.32 -9.11 5.02
CA GLY A 72 -9.03 -9.53 6.39
C GLY A 72 -9.09 -11.05 6.60
N LEU A 73 -9.90 -11.76 5.83
CA LEU A 73 -9.90 -13.21 5.83
C LEU A 73 -8.60 -13.76 5.23
N LYS A 74 -8.16 -13.20 4.10
CA LYS A 74 -6.88 -13.57 3.46
C LYS A 74 -5.70 -13.37 4.41
N TRP A 75 -5.64 -12.23 5.12
CA TRP A 75 -4.57 -11.97 6.08
C TRP A 75 -4.58 -12.97 7.25
N SER A 76 -5.74 -13.45 7.68
CA SER A 76 -5.84 -14.44 8.77
C SER A 76 -5.35 -15.84 8.39
N PHE A 77 -5.09 -16.12 7.12
CA PHE A 77 -4.46 -17.38 6.71
C PHE A 77 -2.94 -17.40 6.95
N MET A 78 -2.33 -16.24 7.16
CA MET A 78 -0.90 -16.20 7.48
C MET A 78 -0.65 -16.83 8.86
N PRO A 79 0.20 -17.85 8.96
CA PRO A 79 0.51 -18.49 10.24
C PRO A 79 1.14 -17.48 11.21
N GLN A 80 0.51 -17.25 12.35
CA GLN A 80 1.04 -16.33 13.37
C GLN A 80 2.32 -16.87 14.01
N GLN A 81 2.40 -18.18 14.24
CA GLN A 81 3.55 -18.87 14.84
C GLN A 81 4.35 -19.58 13.74
N TYR A 82 5.08 -18.83 12.98
CA TYR A 82 5.99 -19.34 11.95
C TYR A 82 7.41 -18.85 12.24
N ALA A 83 8.35 -19.75 12.38
CA ALA A 83 9.74 -19.43 12.76
C ALA A 83 10.58 -18.88 11.60
N GLY A 84 10.13 -19.04 10.36
CA GLY A 84 10.83 -18.55 9.17
C GLY A 84 10.43 -17.13 8.77
N ASP A 85 11.10 -16.62 7.75
CA ASP A 85 10.78 -15.31 7.15
C ASP A 85 9.42 -15.32 6.46
N LYS A 86 8.66 -14.26 6.68
CA LYS A 86 7.40 -13.99 6.00
C LYS A 86 7.59 -12.80 5.07
N TYR A 87 7.07 -12.93 3.87
CA TYR A 87 7.16 -11.91 2.84
C TYR A 87 5.76 -11.45 2.44
N LEU A 88 5.64 -10.16 2.16
CA LEU A 88 4.42 -9.57 1.61
C LEU A 88 4.68 -9.21 0.14
N VAL A 89 3.86 -9.73 -0.75
CA VAL A 89 3.92 -9.35 -2.17
C VAL A 89 2.62 -8.65 -2.55
N CYS A 90 2.74 -7.41 -3.01
CA CYS A 90 1.64 -6.69 -3.64
C CYS A 90 1.73 -6.92 -5.15
N ASN A 91 0.72 -7.58 -5.70
CA ASN A 91 0.61 -7.73 -7.14
C ASN A 91 0.02 -6.46 -7.74
N SER A 92 0.90 -5.62 -8.27
CA SER A 92 0.59 -4.39 -9.00
C SER A 92 0.85 -4.54 -10.50
N ASP A 93 0.93 -5.78 -10.97
CA ASP A 93 1.05 -6.12 -12.40
C ASP A 93 -0.35 -6.08 -13.05
N GLU A 94 -0.75 -4.90 -13.49
CA GLU A 94 -2.06 -4.63 -14.08
C GLU A 94 -1.98 -4.73 -15.61
N GLY A 95 -1.91 -5.98 -16.10
CA GLY A 95 -1.72 -6.26 -17.52
C GLY A 95 -3.02 -6.40 -18.34
N GLU A 96 -4.19 -6.39 -17.70
CA GLU A 96 -5.46 -6.56 -18.41
C GLU A 96 -5.79 -5.33 -19.28
N PRO A 97 -6.03 -5.48 -20.59
CA PRO A 97 -6.36 -4.36 -21.46
C PRO A 97 -7.57 -3.56 -20.96
N GLY A 98 -7.43 -2.23 -20.91
CA GLY A 98 -8.48 -1.33 -20.43
C GLY A 98 -8.57 -1.18 -18.91
N THR A 99 -7.81 -1.93 -18.13
CA THR A 99 -7.69 -1.77 -16.67
C THR A 99 -6.58 -0.77 -16.35
N PHE A 100 -6.87 0.21 -15.50
CA PHE A 100 -5.92 1.29 -15.18
C PHE A 100 -6.05 1.83 -13.73
N LYS A 101 -6.79 1.15 -12.86
CA LYS A 101 -7.03 1.59 -11.48
C LYS A 101 -5.79 1.56 -10.60
N ASP A 102 -4.99 0.49 -10.71
CA ASP A 102 -3.83 0.30 -9.84
C ASP A 102 -2.69 1.25 -10.24
N ARG A 103 -2.44 1.40 -11.54
CA ARG A 103 -1.44 2.36 -12.02
C ARG A 103 -1.82 3.81 -11.69
N ASP A 104 -3.10 4.19 -11.70
CA ASP A 104 -3.53 5.53 -11.33
C ASP A 104 -3.37 5.78 -9.82
N ILE A 105 -3.68 4.80 -8.98
CA ILE A 105 -3.40 4.87 -7.54
C ILE A 105 -1.91 5.08 -7.30
N MET A 106 -1.07 4.26 -7.91
CA MET A 106 0.38 4.34 -7.73
C MET A 106 0.99 5.63 -8.30
N ARG A 107 0.44 6.14 -9.40
CA ARG A 107 0.91 7.38 -10.05
C ARG A 107 0.58 8.63 -9.23
N TYR A 108 -0.62 8.69 -8.66
CA TYR A 108 -1.17 9.91 -8.08
C TYR A 108 -1.34 9.85 -6.55
N ASN A 109 -1.25 8.67 -5.95
CA ASN A 109 -1.33 8.49 -4.49
C ASN A 109 -0.54 7.26 -4.01
N PRO A 110 0.77 7.16 -4.31
CA PRO A 110 1.57 5.97 -3.99
C PRO A 110 1.67 5.68 -2.49
N HIS A 111 1.60 6.71 -1.65
CA HIS A 111 1.70 6.55 -0.20
C HIS A 111 0.54 5.77 0.41
N ILE A 112 -0.65 5.74 -0.21
CA ILE A 112 -1.76 4.90 0.27
C ILE A 112 -1.42 3.41 0.15
N LEU A 113 -0.69 3.04 -0.92
CA LEU A 113 -0.18 1.68 -1.10
C LEU A 113 0.90 1.36 -0.06
N ILE A 114 1.86 2.26 0.15
CA ILE A 114 2.96 2.08 1.10
C ILE A 114 2.43 1.92 2.52
N GLU A 115 1.52 2.78 2.96
CA GLU A 115 0.87 2.67 4.27
C GLU A 115 0.08 1.36 4.40
N GLY A 116 -0.71 1.01 3.39
CA GLY A 116 -1.47 -0.23 3.35
C GLY A 116 -0.58 -1.47 3.46
N MET A 117 0.56 -1.49 2.77
CA MET A 117 1.55 -2.57 2.87
C MET A 117 2.22 -2.62 4.25
N ALA A 118 2.55 -1.47 4.85
CA ALA A 118 3.13 -1.43 6.20
C ALA A 118 2.15 -1.96 7.25
N ILE A 119 0.87 -1.57 7.19
CA ILE A 119 -0.18 -2.09 8.07
C ILE A 119 -0.39 -3.60 7.87
N ALA A 120 -0.43 -4.06 6.63
CA ALA A 120 -0.56 -5.48 6.30
C ALA A 120 0.64 -6.29 6.82
N ALA A 121 1.86 -5.77 6.65
CA ALA A 121 3.09 -6.38 7.14
C ALA A 121 3.08 -6.49 8.67
N TYR A 122 2.68 -5.44 9.38
CA TYR A 122 2.51 -5.45 10.83
C TYR A 122 1.51 -6.54 11.25
N ALA A 123 0.33 -6.55 10.64
CA ALA A 123 -0.74 -7.49 10.99
C ALA A 123 -0.38 -8.96 10.73
N MET A 124 0.42 -9.23 9.71
CA MET A 124 0.82 -10.60 9.33
C MET A 124 2.22 -10.99 9.83
N GLY A 125 2.96 -10.07 10.44
CA GLY A 125 4.32 -10.30 10.94
C GLY A 125 5.35 -10.44 9.83
N CYS A 126 5.19 -9.71 8.72
CA CYS A 126 6.16 -9.67 7.63
C CYS A 126 7.20 -8.57 7.89
N LYS A 127 8.47 -8.84 7.57
CA LYS A 127 9.56 -7.87 7.69
C LYS A 127 9.99 -7.28 6.35
N ARG A 128 9.63 -7.92 5.26
CA ARG A 128 9.94 -7.49 3.89
C ARG A 128 8.72 -7.58 3.01
N GLY A 129 8.57 -6.59 2.14
CA GLY A 129 7.53 -6.52 1.14
C GLY A 129 8.09 -6.19 -0.24
N TYR A 130 7.39 -6.62 -1.26
CA TYR A 130 7.69 -6.35 -2.65
C TYR A 130 6.45 -5.85 -3.35
N ASN A 131 6.55 -4.68 -3.98
CA ASN A 131 5.55 -4.18 -4.89
C ASN A 131 5.95 -4.59 -6.30
N TYR A 132 5.22 -5.51 -6.93
CA TYR A 132 5.51 -6.00 -8.27
C TYR A 132 4.71 -5.20 -9.29
N VAL A 133 5.38 -4.28 -9.98
CA VAL A 133 4.79 -3.29 -10.89
C VAL A 133 4.86 -3.78 -12.33
N HIS A 134 3.81 -3.52 -13.12
CA HIS A 134 3.76 -3.85 -14.54
C HIS A 134 4.90 -3.19 -15.33
N GLY A 135 5.64 -3.99 -16.09
CA GLY A 135 6.88 -3.57 -16.74
C GLY A 135 6.75 -2.48 -17.80
N GLU A 136 5.57 -2.31 -18.38
CA GLU A 136 5.31 -1.27 -19.39
C GLU A 136 5.01 0.10 -18.78
N THR A 137 4.79 0.18 -17.46
CA THR A 137 4.45 1.43 -16.76
C THR A 137 5.65 1.98 -15.98
N TRP A 138 6.69 2.38 -16.70
CA TRP A 138 7.94 2.86 -16.12
C TRP A 138 7.75 4.11 -15.25
N ASP A 139 6.94 5.03 -15.69
CA ASP A 139 6.61 6.26 -14.95
C ASP A 139 5.92 5.98 -13.60
N VAL A 140 5.12 4.93 -13.52
CA VAL A 140 4.51 4.46 -12.28
C VAL A 140 5.55 3.82 -11.37
N TYR A 141 6.46 3.04 -11.93
CA TYR A 141 7.56 2.46 -11.19
C TYR A 141 8.43 3.55 -10.55
N GLU A 142 8.87 4.54 -11.32
CA GLU A 142 9.67 5.68 -10.81
C GLU A 142 8.92 6.43 -9.71
N ARG A 143 7.62 6.69 -9.88
CA ARG A 143 6.79 7.35 -8.87
C ARG A 143 6.74 6.56 -7.55
N CYS A 144 6.64 5.24 -7.62
CA CYS A 144 6.68 4.40 -6.43
C CYS A 144 8.05 4.41 -5.76
N GLU A 145 9.15 4.43 -6.53
CA GLU A 145 10.51 4.56 -5.98
C GLU A 145 10.67 5.88 -5.21
N GLU A 146 10.28 7.01 -5.81
CA GLU A 146 10.31 8.32 -5.16
C GLU A 146 9.54 8.31 -3.83
N ALA A 147 8.32 7.78 -3.83
CA ALA A 147 7.50 7.72 -2.62
C ALA A 147 8.07 6.76 -1.55
N ILE A 148 8.69 5.66 -1.95
CA ILE A 148 9.37 4.73 -1.05
C ILE A 148 10.57 5.43 -0.41
N GLU A 149 11.37 6.18 -1.18
CA GLU A 149 12.50 6.97 -0.65
C GLU A 149 12.02 8.03 0.37
N GLU A 150 10.95 8.76 0.06
CA GLU A 150 10.32 9.70 1.01
C GLU A 150 9.88 9.00 2.30
N ALA A 151 9.24 7.84 2.20
CA ALA A 151 8.80 7.07 3.36
C ALA A 151 9.97 6.56 4.21
N TYR A 152 11.08 6.13 3.60
CA TYR A 152 12.29 5.79 4.34
C TYR A 152 12.90 7.01 5.03
N ALA A 153 13.02 8.13 4.34
CA ALA A 153 13.58 9.37 4.89
C ALA A 153 12.75 9.87 6.09
N ALA A 154 11.43 9.68 6.07
CA ALA A 154 10.52 10.07 7.15
C ALA A 154 10.40 9.01 8.28
N GLY A 155 11.13 7.89 8.22
CA GLY A 155 11.05 6.83 9.23
C GLY A 155 9.74 6.04 9.22
N LEU A 156 9.04 6.05 8.10
CA LEU A 156 7.78 5.30 7.89
C LEU A 156 8.03 3.90 7.30
N LEU A 157 9.26 3.65 6.84
CA LEU A 157 9.79 2.36 6.41
C LEU A 157 11.17 2.13 7.03
N GLY A 158 11.63 0.89 7.02
CA GLY A 158 12.95 0.50 7.52
C GLY A 158 12.91 -0.10 8.91
N ASN A 159 13.92 0.19 9.70
CA ASN A 159 14.05 -0.32 11.06
C ASN A 159 13.34 0.59 12.06
N ASN A 160 12.69 -0.01 13.06
CA ASN A 160 12.09 0.72 14.18
C ASN A 160 11.16 1.87 13.74
N ILE A 161 10.23 1.57 12.86
CA ILE A 161 9.30 2.55 12.26
C ILE A 161 8.64 3.38 13.36
N LEU A 162 8.72 4.71 13.23
CA LEU A 162 8.18 5.68 14.21
C LEU A 162 8.65 5.42 15.65
N GLY A 163 9.87 4.87 15.83
CA GLY A 163 10.44 4.56 17.16
C GLY A 163 9.85 3.32 17.82
N SER A 164 9.06 2.52 17.11
CA SER A 164 8.49 1.26 17.61
C SER A 164 9.45 0.08 17.43
N ASP A 165 9.05 -1.10 17.91
CA ASP A 165 9.77 -2.36 17.68
C ASP A 165 9.49 -2.98 16.30
N PHE A 166 8.63 -2.35 15.51
CA PHE A 166 8.27 -2.81 14.18
C PHE A 166 9.25 -2.33 13.12
N SER A 167 9.69 -3.26 12.29
CA SER A 167 10.57 -2.99 11.14
C SER A 167 9.98 -3.62 9.90
N PHE A 168 9.92 -2.85 8.82
CA PHE A 168 9.43 -3.30 7.53
C PHE A 168 10.19 -2.64 6.39
N HIS A 169 10.76 -3.45 5.52
CA HIS A 169 11.47 -3.01 4.33
C HIS A 169 10.62 -3.29 3.09
N LEU A 170 10.36 -2.25 2.32
CA LEU A 170 9.60 -2.32 1.08
C LEU A 170 10.52 -2.09 -0.11
N TYR A 171 10.39 -2.97 -1.10
CA TYR A 171 11.12 -2.91 -2.36
C TYR A 171 10.12 -2.86 -3.51
N ASN A 172 10.40 -2.00 -4.46
CA ASN A 172 9.69 -1.98 -5.72
C ASN A 172 10.37 -2.94 -6.69
N HIS A 173 9.62 -3.68 -7.47
CA HIS A 173 10.14 -4.62 -8.46
C HIS A 173 9.50 -4.36 -9.80
N HIS A 174 10.32 -4.10 -10.80
CA HIS A 174 9.88 -3.90 -12.16
C HIS A 174 9.62 -5.26 -12.82
N GLY A 175 8.35 -5.54 -13.11
CA GLY A 175 7.93 -6.80 -13.71
C GLY A 175 8.19 -6.86 -15.21
N TYR A 176 8.35 -8.07 -15.72
CA TYR A 176 8.51 -8.31 -17.17
C TYR A 176 7.25 -8.88 -17.81
N GLY A 177 6.12 -8.73 -17.15
CA GLY A 177 4.85 -9.32 -17.54
C GLY A 177 4.71 -10.77 -17.07
N CYS A 178 3.48 -11.18 -16.79
CA CYS A 178 3.15 -12.58 -16.54
C CYS A 178 2.71 -13.18 -17.87
N LEU A 179 3.53 -14.02 -18.48
CA LEU A 179 3.09 -14.89 -19.54
C LEU A 179 2.27 -16.01 -18.90
N LEU A 180 0.95 -15.92 -19.00
CA LEU A 180 0.04 -17.02 -18.72
C LEU A 180 0.00 -17.98 -19.91
#